data_0fb2f6f7739ead9be92a513a2cb48ff6
#
_entry.id   0fb2f6f7739ead9be92a513a2cb48ff6
#
_cell.length_a   1.000
_cell.length_b   1.000
_cell.length_c   1.000
_cell.angle_alpha   90.00
_cell.angle_beta   90.00
_cell.angle_gamma   90.00
#
_symmetry.space_group_name_H-M   'P 1'
#
loop_
_entity.id
_entity.type
_entity.pdbx_description
1 polymer ?
#
loop_
_entity_poly.entity_id
_entity_poly.type
_entity_poly.pdbx_seq_one_letter_code
_entity_poly.pdbx_strand_id
1 'polypeptide(L)'
;MIEAGTRLVGVVAWCGLKAGEKFLSVETWDMHGNGGVGIFEDGWNGLGFALPRCDQAVSALLDDLQVRGLLDDTLVVLVGEFGRTPRVTPGGSRVPGRDHWPRCYSAMLAGGGIRGGAVYGASDAHAAYVKDAPVSPEDFAATLYAALGIDPATRLSPDGFTRPASVGVPVAELLS
;
A
#
# COMPACT_ATOMS: atom_id res chain seq x y z
N MET A 1 -19.74 0.72 6.78
CA MET A 1 -19.73 -0.13 5.58
C MET A 1 -19.43 -1.60 5.95
N ILE A 2 -18.35 -1.90 6.62
CA ILE A 2 -17.99 -3.28 7.02
C ILE A 2 -19.08 -3.89 7.92
N GLU A 3 -19.53 -3.21 8.96
CA GLU A 3 -20.64 -3.62 9.82
C GLU A 3 -21.97 -3.88 9.05
N ALA A 4 -22.13 -3.23 7.91
CA ALA A 4 -23.28 -3.45 7.03
C ALA A 4 -23.08 -4.61 6.03
N GLY A 5 -21.99 -5.39 6.19
CA GLY A 5 -21.70 -6.57 5.38
C GLY A 5 -20.96 -6.29 4.07
N THR A 6 -20.39 -5.10 3.87
CA THR A 6 -19.57 -4.82 2.69
C THR A 6 -18.27 -5.63 2.77
N ARG A 7 -18.03 -6.49 1.77
CA ARG A 7 -16.91 -7.44 1.76
C ARG A 7 -15.60 -6.85 1.31
N LEU A 8 -15.61 -5.84 0.43
CA LEU A 8 -14.44 -5.17 -0.10
C LEU A 8 -14.68 -3.67 -0.15
N VAL A 9 -13.76 -2.92 0.44
CA VAL A 9 -13.76 -1.45 0.42
C VAL A 9 -12.41 -0.98 -0.07
N GLY A 10 -12.38 -0.32 -1.21
CA GLY A 10 -11.18 0.36 -1.71
C GLY A 10 -11.21 1.84 -1.35
N VAL A 11 -10.12 2.35 -0.81
CA VAL A 11 -9.95 3.75 -0.44
C VAL A 11 -8.67 4.28 -1.09
N VAL A 12 -8.79 5.38 -1.82
CA VAL A 12 -7.60 6.11 -2.26
C VAL A 12 -7.09 6.93 -1.07
N ALA A 13 -5.84 6.68 -0.66
CA ALA A 13 -5.20 7.40 0.44
C ALA A 13 -4.82 8.83 0.02
N TRP A 14 -5.81 9.62 -0.33
CA TRP A 14 -5.67 11.02 -0.69
C TRP A 14 -5.90 11.91 0.53
N CYS A 15 -4.94 12.80 0.80
CA CYS A 15 -4.94 13.58 2.04
C CYS A 15 -5.86 14.79 2.04
N GLY A 16 -6.59 15.04 0.95
CA GLY A 16 -7.49 16.18 0.81
C GLY A 16 -6.75 17.49 0.57
N LEU A 17 -7.49 18.58 0.61
CA LEU A 17 -7.01 19.94 0.44
C LEU A 17 -6.83 20.63 1.79
N LYS A 18 -5.92 21.60 1.87
CA LYS A 18 -5.94 22.57 2.95
C LYS A 18 -7.19 23.45 2.83
N ALA A 19 -7.64 23.99 3.96
CA ALA A 19 -8.77 24.92 3.96
C ALA A 19 -8.51 26.12 3.01
N GLY A 20 -9.45 26.37 2.11
CA GLY A 20 -9.36 27.47 1.13
C GLY A 20 -8.63 27.15 -0.17
N GLU A 21 -8.02 25.96 -0.29
CA GLU A 21 -7.41 25.54 -1.57
C GLU A 21 -8.45 24.95 -2.53
N LYS A 22 -8.22 25.18 -3.82
CA LYS A 22 -9.04 24.56 -4.87
C LYS A 22 -8.46 23.19 -5.22
N PHE A 23 -9.34 22.23 -5.48
CA PHE A 23 -8.92 20.95 -6.06
C PHE A 23 -8.27 21.17 -7.42
N LEU A 24 -7.00 20.78 -7.52
CA LEU A 24 -6.23 20.86 -8.76
C LEU A 24 -6.01 19.46 -9.35
N SER A 25 -5.75 18.47 -8.50
CA SER A 25 -5.38 17.14 -8.95
C SER A 25 -5.41 16.14 -7.79
N VAL A 26 -5.46 14.86 -8.12
CA VAL A 26 -5.25 13.74 -7.16
C VAL A 26 -3.77 13.40 -6.94
N GLU A 27 -2.88 14.24 -7.43
CA GLU A 27 -1.42 14.01 -7.49
C GLU A 27 -0.70 14.18 -6.16
N THR A 28 -1.39 14.02 -5.02
CA THR A 28 -0.79 14.16 -3.67
C THR A 28 0.42 13.25 -3.47
N TRP A 29 0.42 12.08 -4.09
CA TRP A 29 1.50 11.10 -4.04
C TRP A 29 2.42 11.12 -5.25
N ASP A 30 2.20 12.03 -6.20
CA ASP A 30 3.11 12.21 -7.32
C ASP A 30 4.38 12.92 -6.84
N MET A 31 5.49 12.20 -6.84
CA MET A 31 6.77 12.66 -6.32
C MET A 31 7.81 12.87 -7.42
N HIS A 32 7.38 13.10 -8.69
CA HIS A 32 8.30 13.24 -9.82
C HIS A 32 9.08 14.57 -9.86
N GLY A 33 8.67 15.57 -9.09
CA GLY A 33 9.28 16.90 -9.13
C GLY A 33 8.77 17.80 -10.26
N ASN A 34 7.74 17.39 -10.98
CA ASN A 34 7.11 18.19 -12.03
C ASN A 34 6.03 19.10 -11.43
N GLY A 35 5.85 20.30 -11.99
CA GLY A 35 4.77 21.19 -11.60
C GLY A 35 4.79 21.64 -10.13
N GLY A 36 5.94 21.57 -9.46
CA GLY A 36 6.06 21.90 -8.04
C GLY A 36 5.73 20.74 -7.08
N VAL A 37 5.49 19.53 -7.60
CA VAL A 37 5.19 18.33 -6.80
C VAL A 37 6.46 17.52 -6.61
N GLY A 38 7.05 17.59 -5.44
CA GLY A 38 8.31 16.90 -5.11
C GLY A 38 8.26 16.19 -3.76
N ILE A 39 9.37 15.50 -3.41
CA ILE A 39 9.44 14.71 -2.18
C ILE A 39 9.48 15.59 -0.92
N PHE A 40 10.16 16.72 -1.01
CA PHE A 40 10.46 17.58 0.14
C PHE A 40 9.53 18.79 0.27
N GLU A 41 8.55 18.88 -0.63
CA GLU A 41 7.62 19.99 -0.57
C GLU A 41 6.82 19.96 0.74
N ASP A 42 6.62 21.12 1.33
CA ASP A 42 5.82 21.34 2.52
C ASP A 42 4.38 21.73 2.20
N GLY A 43 4.05 21.78 0.90
CA GLY A 43 2.71 21.98 0.40
C GLY A 43 1.77 20.81 0.73
N TRP A 44 0.64 20.77 0.08
CA TRP A 44 -0.35 19.70 0.24
C TRP A 44 -0.01 18.41 -0.53
N ASN A 45 1.09 18.38 -1.24
CA ASN A 45 1.52 17.35 -2.19
C ASN A 45 2.91 16.78 -1.91
N GLY A 46 3.50 17.08 -0.76
CA GLY A 46 4.80 16.53 -0.37
C GLY A 46 4.68 15.42 0.67
N LEU A 47 5.75 14.64 0.88
CA LEU A 47 5.77 13.61 1.93
C LEU A 47 5.53 14.18 3.31
N GLY A 48 6.04 15.39 3.60
CA GLY A 48 5.80 16.07 4.87
C GLY A 48 4.34 16.43 5.14
N PHE A 49 3.53 16.49 4.07
CA PHE A 49 2.08 16.68 4.19
C PHE A 49 1.30 15.36 4.10
N ALA A 50 1.59 14.56 3.08
CA ALA A 50 0.81 13.37 2.75
C ALA A 50 1.01 12.25 3.77
N LEU A 51 2.27 11.96 4.14
CA LEU A 51 2.58 10.80 4.99
C LEU A 51 2.01 10.91 6.40
N PRO A 52 2.15 12.04 7.15
CA PRO A 52 1.56 12.15 8.49
C PRO A 52 0.03 12.02 8.48
N ARG A 53 -0.63 12.46 7.42
CA ARG A 53 -2.09 12.35 7.31
C ARG A 53 -2.54 10.94 6.98
N CYS A 54 -1.80 10.27 6.11
CA CYS A 54 -2.03 8.86 5.83
C CYS A 54 -1.84 8.02 7.10
N ASP A 55 -0.75 8.25 7.83
CA ASP A 55 -0.46 7.59 9.09
C ASP A 55 -1.58 7.81 10.12
N GLN A 56 -2.01 9.05 10.31
CA GLN A 56 -3.13 9.39 11.20
C GLN A 56 -4.44 8.70 10.80
N ALA A 57 -4.74 8.67 9.50
CA ALA A 57 -5.98 8.05 9.01
C ALA A 57 -5.95 6.52 9.18
N VAL A 58 -4.81 5.90 8.87
CA VAL A 58 -4.65 4.45 8.98
C VAL A 58 -4.63 4.02 10.44
N SER A 59 -3.90 4.71 11.32
CA SER A 59 -3.90 4.40 12.75
C SER A 59 -5.29 4.53 13.36
N ALA A 60 -6.01 5.60 13.05
CA ALA A 60 -7.39 5.78 13.51
C ALA A 60 -8.34 4.68 13.00
N LEU A 61 -8.15 4.23 11.75
CA LEU A 61 -8.93 3.10 11.22
C LEU A 61 -8.65 1.81 11.98
N LEU A 62 -7.38 1.51 12.25
CA LEU A 62 -6.99 0.31 12.99
C LEU A 62 -7.53 0.34 14.42
N ASP A 63 -7.42 1.48 15.10
CA ASP A 63 -7.95 1.68 16.44
C ASP A 63 -9.47 1.50 16.46
N ASP A 64 -10.20 2.07 15.51
CA ASP A 64 -11.67 1.94 15.43
C ASP A 64 -12.09 0.49 15.15
N LEU A 65 -11.41 -0.20 14.24
CA LEU A 65 -11.65 -1.63 13.99
C LEU A 65 -11.37 -2.50 15.23
N GLN A 66 -10.28 -2.20 15.93
CA GLN A 66 -9.92 -2.91 17.16
C GLN A 66 -10.96 -2.71 18.27
N VAL A 67 -11.36 -1.46 18.52
CA VAL A 67 -12.36 -1.12 19.56
C VAL A 67 -13.72 -1.75 19.25
N ARG A 68 -14.08 -1.89 17.98
CA ARG A 68 -15.33 -2.54 17.54
C ARG A 68 -15.24 -4.06 17.49
N GLY A 69 -14.06 -4.65 17.72
CA GLY A 69 -13.85 -6.09 17.57
C GLY A 69 -13.97 -6.59 16.13
N LEU A 70 -13.68 -5.71 15.15
CA LEU A 70 -13.77 -6.02 13.72
C LEU A 70 -12.39 -6.31 13.09
N LEU A 71 -11.29 -5.99 13.78
CA LEU A 71 -9.95 -6.11 13.20
C LEU A 71 -9.57 -7.56 12.90
N ASP A 72 -9.98 -8.50 13.74
CA ASP A 72 -9.67 -9.92 13.56
C ASP A 72 -10.35 -10.53 12.31
N ASP A 73 -11.47 -9.96 11.90
CA ASP A 73 -12.26 -10.38 10.74
C ASP A 73 -12.08 -9.44 9.52
N THR A 74 -11.20 -8.45 9.62
CA THR A 74 -10.99 -7.45 8.58
C THR A 74 -9.53 -7.35 8.22
N LEU A 75 -9.17 -7.78 7.01
CA LEU A 75 -7.84 -7.58 6.46
C LEU A 75 -7.69 -6.14 5.95
N VAL A 76 -6.77 -5.39 6.52
CA VAL A 76 -6.39 -4.04 6.09
C VAL A 76 -5.09 -4.12 5.30
N VAL A 77 -5.10 -3.58 4.07
CA VAL A 77 -3.96 -3.56 3.17
C VAL A 77 -3.65 -2.13 2.77
N LEU A 78 -2.42 -1.66 3.02
CA LEU A 78 -1.90 -0.40 2.53
C LEU A 78 -0.74 -0.67 1.59
N VAL A 79 -0.89 -0.34 0.33
CA VAL A 79 0.09 -0.63 -0.72
C VAL A 79 0.01 0.40 -1.84
N GLY A 80 1.14 0.74 -2.45
CA GLY A 80 1.22 1.44 -3.72
C GLY A 80 1.45 0.46 -4.88
N GLU A 81 1.31 0.94 -6.11
CA GLU A 81 1.50 0.11 -7.31
C GLU A 81 2.98 -0.22 -7.59
N PHE A 82 3.91 0.64 -7.14
CA PHE A 82 5.36 0.47 -7.27
C PHE A 82 6.11 1.38 -6.29
N GLY A 83 7.42 1.22 -6.20
CA GLY A 83 8.31 2.09 -5.43
C GLY A 83 8.78 3.32 -6.21
N ARG A 84 9.72 4.06 -5.64
CA ARG A 84 10.33 5.25 -6.23
C ARG A 84 11.83 5.07 -6.36
N THR A 85 12.45 5.69 -7.38
CA THR A 85 13.89 5.57 -7.65
C THR A 85 14.72 5.87 -6.40
N PRO A 86 15.81 5.10 -6.16
CA PRO A 86 16.69 5.32 -4.99
C PRO A 86 17.33 6.71 -4.98
N ARG A 87 17.61 7.25 -6.17
CA ARG A 87 18.16 8.58 -6.33
C ARG A 87 17.09 9.63 -6.50
N VAL A 88 17.27 10.74 -5.82
CA VAL A 88 16.48 11.94 -6.02
C VAL A 88 16.94 12.59 -7.32
N THR A 89 15.99 12.93 -8.20
CA THR A 89 16.28 13.70 -9.39
C THR A 89 16.66 15.12 -8.98
N PRO A 90 17.82 15.65 -9.38
CA PRO A 90 18.22 17.00 -9.03
C PRO A 90 17.20 18.01 -9.56
N GLY A 91 16.98 19.06 -8.79
CA GLY A 91 16.22 20.24 -9.26
C GLY A 91 16.78 20.79 -10.58
N GLY A 92 16.46 21.80 -11.04
CA GLY A 92 16.72 22.56 -12.25
C GLY A 92 15.54 23.46 -12.38
N SER A 93 14.74 23.29 -13.40
CA SER A 93 13.40 23.86 -13.49
C SER A 93 12.33 23.06 -12.71
N ARG A 94 12.75 22.03 -11.97
CA ARG A 94 11.90 21.10 -11.19
C ARG A 94 12.31 21.14 -9.73
N VAL A 95 11.37 20.86 -8.85
CA VAL A 95 11.69 20.54 -7.45
C VAL A 95 12.24 19.12 -7.34
N PRO A 96 13.02 18.77 -6.30
CA PRO A 96 13.57 17.43 -6.15
C PRO A 96 12.48 16.36 -6.13
N GLY A 97 12.61 15.35 -6.97
CA GLY A 97 11.62 14.29 -7.14
C GLY A 97 12.24 12.90 -7.25
N ARG A 98 11.39 11.88 -7.33
CA ARG A 98 11.75 10.49 -7.58
C ARG A 98 10.78 9.88 -8.58
N ASP A 99 11.33 9.20 -9.58
CA ASP A 99 10.58 8.53 -10.64
C ASP A 99 10.05 7.15 -10.18
N HIS A 100 9.29 6.46 -11.03
CA HIS A 100 8.81 5.12 -10.78
C HIS A 100 9.95 4.10 -10.67
N TRP A 101 9.84 3.17 -9.72
CA TRP A 101 10.82 2.13 -9.50
C TRP A 101 10.16 0.83 -9.05
N PRO A 102 9.86 -0.10 -9.96
CA PRO A 102 9.12 -1.31 -9.62
C PRO A 102 9.96 -2.42 -8.96
N ARG A 103 11.24 -2.15 -8.68
CA ARG A 103 12.18 -3.15 -8.17
C ARG A 103 12.16 -3.35 -6.66
N CYS A 104 11.64 -2.37 -5.92
CA CYS A 104 11.59 -2.43 -4.47
C CYS A 104 10.55 -1.45 -3.94
N TYR A 105 9.60 -1.95 -3.17
CA TYR A 105 8.63 -1.15 -2.42
C TYR A 105 8.09 -1.96 -1.24
N SER A 106 7.38 -1.30 -0.34
CA SER A 106 6.84 -1.91 0.88
C SER A 106 5.32 -1.89 0.85
N ALA A 107 4.72 -2.86 1.52
CA ALA A 107 3.30 -2.90 1.83
C ALA A 107 3.11 -3.07 3.34
N MET A 108 1.95 -2.67 3.86
CA MET A 108 1.53 -2.94 5.24
C MET A 108 0.27 -3.80 5.21
N LEU A 109 0.25 -4.79 6.06
CA LEU A 109 -0.91 -5.65 6.30
C LEU A 109 -1.28 -5.61 7.79
N ALA A 110 -2.56 -5.61 8.10
CA ALA A 110 -3.04 -5.67 9.47
C ALA A 110 -4.38 -6.39 9.56
N GLY A 111 -4.69 -6.97 10.71
CA GLY A 111 -5.95 -7.68 10.97
C GLY A 111 -6.08 -9.00 10.22
N GLY A 112 -7.27 -9.47 10.07
CA GLY A 112 -7.76 -10.69 9.41
C GLY A 112 -6.72 -11.72 8.96
N GLY A 113 -6.29 -12.64 9.84
CA GLY A 113 -5.35 -13.71 9.50
C GLY A 113 -3.88 -13.30 9.35
N ILE A 114 -3.52 -12.05 9.67
CA ILE A 114 -2.14 -11.55 9.59
C ILE A 114 -1.49 -11.49 10.98
N ARG A 115 -0.25 -11.97 11.07
CA ARG A 115 0.56 -11.88 12.28
C ARG A 115 1.00 -10.43 12.51
N GLY A 116 0.49 -9.80 13.55
CA GLY A 116 0.88 -8.45 13.95
C GLY A 116 2.33 -8.35 14.40
N GLY A 117 2.96 -7.18 14.18
CA GLY A 117 4.33 -6.88 14.62
C GLY A 117 5.45 -7.57 13.83
N ALA A 118 5.12 -8.33 12.77
CA ALA A 118 6.10 -8.97 11.91
C ALA A 118 6.69 -7.96 10.90
N VAL A 119 7.98 -8.11 10.61
CA VAL A 119 8.65 -7.48 9.46
C VAL A 119 9.21 -8.60 8.60
N TYR A 120 8.84 -8.62 7.33
CA TYR A 120 9.24 -9.65 6.38
C TYR A 120 9.96 -9.02 5.18
N GLY A 121 11.11 -9.59 4.85
CA GLY A 121 11.96 -9.08 3.78
C GLY A 121 12.77 -7.84 4.15
N ALA A 122 13.77 -7.57 3.32
CA ALA A 122 14.60 -6.39 3.46
C ALA A 122 15.11 -5.91 2.09
N SER A 123 15.28 -4.59 1.97
CA SER A 123 15.96 -3.99 0.83
C SER A 123 17.48 -3.99 1.01
N ASP A 124 18.20 -3.70 -0.06
CA ASP A 124 19.61 -3.32 0.02
C ASP A 124 19.78 -1.95 0.74
N ALA A 125 21.03 -1.55 0.97
CA ALA A 125 21.37 -0.33 1.69
C ALA A 125 20.90 0.96 0.98
N HIS A 126 20.52 0.89 -0.29
CA HIS A 126 20.05 2.02 -1.09
C HIS A 126 18.53 1.98 -1.33
N ALA A 127 17.81 0.99 -0.77
CA ALA A 127 16.41 0.71 -1.07
C ALA A 127 16.14 0.60 -2.59
N ALA A 128 17.12 0.10 -3.33
CA ALA A 128 17.07 -0.06 -4.77
C ALA A 128 16.46 -1.41 -5.18
N TYR A 129 16.85 -2.47 -4.49
CA TYR A 129 16.42 -3.83 -4.79
C TYR A 129 16.08 -4.57 -3.51
N VAL A 130 15.21 -5.54 -3.63
CA VAL A 130 14.96 -6.49 -2.53
C VAL A 130 16.20 -7.36 -2.38
N LYS A 131 16.73 -7.45 -1.15
CA LYS A 131 17.91 -8.23 -0.80
C LYS A 131 17.54 -9.57 -0.16
N ASP A 132 16.60 -9.53 0.77
CA ASP A 132 16.20 -10.70 1.53
C ASP A 132 14.71 -10.94 1.42
N ALA A 133 14.28 -12.19 1.35
CA ALA A 133 12.89 -12.64 1.34
C ALA A 133 12.01 -11.84 0.35
N PRO A 134 12.26 -11.92 -0.96
CA PRO A 134 11.47 -11.24 -1.95
C PRO A 134 10.04 -11.78 -1.98
N VAL A 135 9.08 -10.88 -2.17
CA VAL A 135 7.67 -11.23 -2.38
C VAL A 135 7.26 -10.77 -3.77
N SER A 136 6.84 -11.69 -4.60
CA SER A 136 6.29 -11.37 -5.92
C SER A 136 4.85 -10.83 -5.80
N PRO A 137 4.32 -10.12 -6.79
CA PRO A 137 2.91 -9.73 -6.80
C PRO A 137 1.96 -10.93 -6.68
N GLU A 138 2.33 -12.06 -7.27
CA GLU A 138 1.58 -13.31 -7.19
C GLU A 138 1.59 -13.90 -5.78
N ASP A 139 2.74 -13.89 -5.09
CA ASP A 139 2.87 -14.35 -3.70
C ASP A 139 2.15 -13.41 -2.74
N PHE A 140 2.21 -12.10 -3.00
CA PHE A 140 1.45 -11.11 -2.26
C PHE A 140 -0.05 -11.38 -2.37
N ALA A 141 -0.57 -11.56 -3.59
CA ALA A 141 -1.97 -11.90 -3.83
C ALA A 141 -2.36 -13.23 -3.15
N ALA A 142 -1.51 -14.26 -3.26
CA ALA A 142 -1.73 -15.54 -2.60
C ALA A 142 -1.79 -15.39 -1.07
N THR A 143 -0.94 -14.54 -0.49
CA THR A 143 -0.93 -14.25 0.94
C THR A 143 -2.24 -13.58 1.40
N LEU A 144 -2.75 -12.61 0.61
CA LEU A 144 -4.04 -11.96 0.91
C LEU A 144 -5.19 -12.97 0.87
N TYR A 145 -5.24 -13.85 -0.15
CA TYR A 145 -6.26 -14.88 -0.23
C TYR A 145 -6.17 -15.85 0.95
N ALA A 146 -4.97 -16.31 1.29
CA ALA A 146 -4.77 -17.21 2.42
C ALA A 146 -5.19 -16.57 3.76
N ALA A 147 -4.87 -15.30 3.99
CA ALA A 147 -5.30 -14.53 5.16
C ALA A 147 -6.83 -14.44 5.27
N LEU A 148 -7.53 -14.38 4.14
CA LEU A 148 -9.00 -14.38 4.08
C LEU A 148 -9.61 -15.81 4.12
N GLY A 149 -8.79 -16.85 4.33
CA GLY A 149 -9.26 -18.24 4.35
C GLY A 149 -9.62 -18.79 2.97
N ILE A 150 -9.14 -18.16 1.90
CA ILE A 150 -9.36 -18.60 0.52
C ILE A 150 -8.10 -19.32 0.04
N ASP A 151 -8.23 -20.58 -0.39
CA ASP A 151 -7.13 -21.28 -1.04
C ASP A 151 -6.76 -20.56 -2.36
N PRO A 152 -5.52 -20.09 -2.53
CA PRO A 152 -5.07 -19.44 -3.75
C PRO A 152 -5.23 -20.31 -5.00
N ALA A 153 -5.20 -21.63 -4.86
CA ALA A 153 -5.43 -22.58 -5.95
C ALA A 153 -6.90 -22.69 -6.36
N THR A 154 -7.83 -22.10 -5.60
CA THR A 154 -9.26 -22.06 -5.95
C THR A 154 -9.45 -21.52 -7.36
N ARG A 155 -10.11 -22.30 -8.18
CA ARG A 155 -10.30 -21.92 -9.59
C ARG A 155 -11.56 -21.07 -9.75
N LEU A 156 -11.37 -19.93 -10.39
CA LEU A 156 -12.44 -18.97 -10.70
C LEU A 156 -12.73 -19.01 -12.19
N SER A 157 -13.99 -18.85 -12.55
CA SER A 157 -14.44 -18.91 -13.95
C SER A 157 -15.45 -17.79 -14.28
N PRO A 158 -15.11 -16.52 -14.01
CA PRO A 158 -16.06 -15.42 -14.23
C PRO A 158 -16.32 -15.11 -15.72
N ASP A 159 -15.41 -15.51 -16.58
CA ASP A 159 -15.41 -15.28 -18.04
C ASP A 159 -15.48 -16.57 -18.87
N GLY A 160 -15.80 -17.70 -18.23
CA GLY A 160 -15.81 -19.02 -18.86
C GLY A 160 -14.44 -19.71 -18.91
N PHE A 161 -13.35 -19.01 -18.55
CA PHE A 161 -12.02 -19.59 -18.43
C PHE A 161 -11.69 -19.85 -16.96
N THR A 162 -11.42 -21.11 -16.64
CA THR A 162 -11.04 -21.48 -15.28
C THR A 162 -9.58 -21.14 -15.01
N ARG A 163 -9.32 -20.27 -14.05
CA ARG A 163 -7.96 -19.90 -13.61
C ARG A 163 -7.90 -19.87 -12.07
N PRO A 164 -6.72 -20.10 -11.46
CA PRO A 164 -6.57 -19.97 -10.01
C PRO A 164 -6.73 -18.52 -9.58
N ALA A 165 -7.11 -18.31 -8.33
CA ALA A 165 -7.17 -16.97 -7.71
C ALA A 165 -5.80 -16.30 -7.68
N SER A 166 -4.75 -17.09 -7.37
CA SER A 166 -3.35 -16.71 -7.57
C SER A 166 -2.52 -17.93 -7.95
N VAL A 167 -1.41 -17.71 -8.66
CA VAL A 167 -0.39 -18.72 -8.96
C VAL A 167 0.79 -18.65 -8.00
N GLY A 168 0.80 -17.66 -7.10
CA GLY A 168 1.86 -17.46 -6.11
C GLY A 168 1.74 -18.40 -4.92
N VAL A 169 2.74 -18.33 -4.06
CA VAL A 169 2.82 -19.08 -2.80
C VAL A 169 2.61 -18.11 -1.63
N PRO A 170 1.67 -18.37 -0.72
CA PRO A 170 1.47 -17.53 0.46
C PRO A 170 2.74 -17.44 1.31
N VAL A 171 3.06 -16.27 1.82
CA VAL A 171 4.13 -16.04 2.77
C VAL A 171 3.65 -16.47 4.15
N ALA A 172 3.97 -17.71 4.53
CA ALA A 172 3.46 -18.35 5.76
C ALA A 172 3.87 -17.58 7.03
N GLU A 173 5.04 -16.94 7.01
CA GLU A 173 5.55 -16.17 8.15
C GLU A 173 4.72 -14.93 8.48
N LEU A 174 3.92 -14.46 7.54
CA LEU A 174 3.00 -13.33 7.74
C LEU A 174 1.62 -13.76 8.20
N LEU A 175 1.30 -15.05 8.15
CA LEU A 175 0.00 -15.58 8.53
C LEU A 175 -0.02 -15.97 10.02
N SER A 176 -1.20 -15.84 10.66
CA SER A 176 -1.45 -16.18 12.06
C SER A 176 -2.04 -17.57 12.23
#